data_ef864ccb4e1296e61063a383dfe784f1
#
_entry.id   ef864ccb4e1296e61063a383dfe784f1
#
_cell.length_a   1.000
_cell.length_b   1.000
_cell.length_c   1.000
_cell.angle_alpha   90.00
_cell.angle_beta   90.00
_cell.angle_gamma   90.00
#
_symmetry.space_group_name_H-M   'P 1'
#
loop_
_entity.id
_entity.type
_entity.pdbx_description
1 polymer ?
#
loop_
_entity_poly.entity_id
_entity_poly.type
_entity_poly.pdbx_seq_one_letter_code
_entity_poly.pdbx_strand_id
1 'polypeptide(L)'
;MGNRRVLIFVDESNVVSSVRVLSRKLDWLKLRDHLVNANQGRELVEMVIYAGLPPAMPEWQNEREKKNKFLHWLRSNGFLVVTKDGSPGDGKHYKANVDVLMAIDAVELSIEMRPEVVVLVTGDADFSHLALQLRRRGIRVEVAATAQTLGAGLKGIANEVIDLDPLFETFEPME
;
A
#
# COMPACT_ATOMS: atom_id res chain seq x y z
N MET A 1 -27.73 -9.54 4.53
CA MET A 1 -26.79 -9.35 3.42
C MET A 1 -25.38 -9.63 3.88
N GLY A 2 -24.57 -10.30 3.06
CA GLY A 2 -23.18 -10.58 3.39
C GLY A 2 -22.32 -9.32 3.35
N ASN A 3 -21.20 -9.37 4.05
CA ASN A 3 -20.22 -8.30 4.01
C ASN A 3 -19.55 -8.23 2.63
N ARG A 4 -19.18 -7.02 2.22
CA ARG A 4 -18.36 -6.82 1.01
C ARG A 4 -16.94 -7.29 1.28
N ARG A 5 -16.43 -8.11 0.38
CA ARG A 5 -15.06 -8.60 0.46
C ARG A 5 -14.10 -7.56 -0.08
N VAL A 6 -13.12 -7.18 0.72
CA VAL A 6 -12.15 -6.13 0.40
C VAL A 6 -10.75 -6.69 0.31
N LEU A 7 -10.06 -6.39 -0.77
CA LEU A 7 -8.65 -6.73 -1.00
C LEU A 7 -7.86 -5.43 -1.08
N ILE A 8 -6.79 -5.32 -0.31
CA ILE A 8 -6.01 -4.09 -0.18
C ILE A 8 -4.57 -4.30 -0.64
N PHE A 9 -4.09 -3.42 -1.50
CA PHE A 9 -2.71 -3.42 -2.01
C PHE A 9 -2.02 -2.12 -1.62
N VAL A 10 -0.86 -2.23 -0.97
CA VAL A 10 -0.14 -1.08 -0.43
C VAL A 10 1.23 -0.94 -1.06
N ASP A 11 1.49 0.22 -1.65
CA ASP A 11 2.81 0.67 -2.06
C ASP A 11 3.50 1.28 -0.83
N GLU A 12 4.33 0.50 -0.14
CA GLU A 12 4.90 0.87 1.16
C GLU A 12 5.69 2.17 1.08
N SER A 13 6.55 2.34 0.09
CA SER A 13 7.39 3.53 0.00
C SER A 13 6.57 4.80 -0.22
N ASN A 14 5.52 4.73 -1.01
CA ASN A 14 4.63 5.87 -1.26
C ASN A 14 3.90 6.28 0.02
N VAL A 15 3.37 5.33 0.76
CA VAL A 15 2.64 5.58 2.01
C VAL A 15 3.57 6.12 3.09
N VAL A 16 4.74 5.52 3.26
CA VAL A 16 5.73 5.97 4.25
C VAL A 16 6.19 7.40 3.93
N SER A 17 6.46 7.70 2.67
CA SER A 17 6.83 9.06 2.24
C SER A 17 5.72 10.06 2.54
N SER A 18 4.46 9.68 2.29
CA SER A 18 3.31 10.55 2.55
C SER A 18 3.16 10.90 4.03
N VAL A 19 3.36 9.92 4.90
CA VAL A 19 3.28 10.12 6.35
C VAL A 19 4.44 10.99 6.86
N ARG A 20 5.64 10.82 6.30
CA ARG A 20 6.82 11.62 6.67
C ARG A 20 6.64 13.09 6.32
N VAL A 21 5.98 13.40 5.21
CA VAL A 21 5.67 14.79 4.84
C VAL A 21 4.86 15.47 5.94
N LEU A 22 3.99 14.73 6.62
CA LEU A 22 3.19 15.22 7.74
C LEU A 22 3.91 15.11 9.09
N SER A 23 5.17 14.68 9.12
CA SER A 23 5.97 14.47 10.33
C SER A 23 5.29 13.52 11.33
N ARG A 24 4.71 12.45 10.83
CA ARG A 24 4.00 11.44 11.64
C ARG A 24 4.62 10.06 11.46
N LYS A 25 4.39 9.19 12.44
CA LYS A 25 4.76 7.76 12.38
C LYS A 25 3.58 6.97 11.85
N LEU A 26 3.81 6.16 10.83
CA LEU A 26 2.75 5.34 10.24
C LEU A 26 2.29 4.27 11.23
N ASP A 27 1.00 4.28 11.55
CA ASP A 27 0.34 3.25 12.35
C ASP A 27 -0.37 2.29 11.40
N TRP A 28 0.26 1.16 11.13
CA TRP A 28 -0.23 0.17 10.17
C TRP A 28 -1.56 -0.46 10.57
N LEU A 29 -1.77 -0.68 11.87
CA LEU A 29 -3.00 -1.30 12.36
C LEU A 29 -4.18 -0.34 12.23
N LYS A 30 -3.96 0.94 12.57
CA LYS A 30 -4.98 1.96 12.36
C LYS A 30 -5.31 2.17 10.89
N LEU A 31 -4.29 2.13 10.02
CA LEU A 31 -4.50 2.23 8.58
C LEU A 31 -5.39 1.08 8.10
N ARG A 32 -5.08 -0.14 8.48
CA ARG A 32 -5.88 -1.31 8.10
C ARG A 32 -7.33 -1.18 8.57
N ASP A 33 -7.53 -0.85 9.83
CA ASP A 33 -8.86 -0.73 10.40
C ASP A 33 -9.68 0.35 9.70
N HIS A 34 -9.05 1.48 9.38
CA HIS A 34 -9.70 2.58 8.67
C HIS A 34 -10.14 2.17 7.25
N LEU A 35 -9.29 1.44 6.53
CA LEU A 35 -9.58 1.03 5.16
C LEU A 35 -10.65 -0.07 5.09
N VAL A 36 -10.67 -0.96 6.06
CA VAL A 36 -11.69 -2.01 6.14
C VAL A 36 -13.02 -1.46 6.64
N ASN A 37 -12.97 -0.65 7.67
CA ASN A 37 -14.14 -0.04 8.32
C ASN A 37 -15.27 -1.05 8.56
N ALA A 38 -15.05 -1.95 9.53
CA ALA A 38 -15.95 -3.07 9.84
C ALA A 38 -17.40 -2.64 10.09
N ASN A 39 -17.62 -1.39 10.56
CA ASN A 39 -18.96 -0.87 10.80
C ASN A 39 -19.78 -0.64 9.52
N GLN A 40 -19.14 -0.69 8.36
CA GLN A 40 -19.78 -0.50 7.06
C GLN A 40 -20.03 -1.83 6.32
N GLY A 41 -19.97 -2.94 7.02
CA GLY A 41 -20.24 -4.24 6.40
C GLY A 41 -19.17 -4.69 5.41
N ARG A 42 -17.91 -4.51 5.76
CA ARG A 42 -16.77 -4.97 4.97
C ARG A 42 -16.02 -6.09 5.68
N GLU A 43 -15.50 -6.99 4.90
CA GLU A 43 -14.67 -8.11 5.37
C GLU A 43 -13.34 -8.07 4.63
N LEU A 44 -12.24 -8.01 5.38
CA LEU A 44 -10.91 -8.03 4.78
C LEU A 44 -10.58 -9.44 4.29
N VAL A 45 -10.31 -9.57 3.00
CA VAL A 45 -9.80 -10.82 2.42
C VAL A 45 -8.30 -10.91 2.68
N GLU A 46 -7.57 -9.87 2.26
CA GLU A 46 -6.13 -9.80 2.44
C GLU A 46 -5.66 -8.35 2.30
N MET A 47 -4.60 -8.00 3.01
CA MET A 47 -3.90 -6.74 2.83
C MET A 47 -2.44 -7.05 2.51
N VAL A 48 -2.04 -6.71 1.28
CA VAL A 48 -0.73 -7.03 0.74
C VAL A 48 0.13 -5.78 0.70
N ILE A 49 1.31 -5.86 1.30
CA ILE A 49 2.25 -4.75 1.37
C ILE A 49 3.44 -5.05 0.48
N TYR A 50 3.72 -4.15 -0.45
CA TYR A 50 4.83 -4.25 -1.39
C TYR A 50 5.96 -3.36 -0.91
N ALA A 51 7.07 -3.97 -0.52
CA ALA A 51 8.19 -3.28 0.10
C ALA A 51 9.50 -3.59 -0.59
N GLY A 52 10.33 -2.57 -0.79
CA GLY A 52 11.70 -2.74 -1.24
C GLY A 52 12.59 -3.10 -0.07
N LEU A 53 13.54 -4.01 -0.30
CA LEU A 53 14.60 -4.31 0.66
C LEU A 53 15.88 -3.60 0.24
N PRO A 54 16.71 -3.14 1.18
CA PRO A 54 18.06 -2.69 0.86
C PRO A 54 18.83 -3.76 0.11
N PRO A 55 19.81 -3.40 -0.74
CA PRO A 55 20.58 -4.37 -1.49
C PRO A 55 21.23 -5.44 -0.59
N ALA A 56 21.31 -6.67 -1.11
CA ALA A 56 21.95 -7.79 -0.40
C ALA A 56 23.47 -7.69 -0.53
N MET A 57 24.05 -6.63 0.03
CA MET A 57 25.47 -6.29 -0.05
C MET A 57 25.98 -5.96 1.36
N PRO A 58 27.27 -6.22 1.66
CA PRO A 58 27.81 -5.99 3.01
C PRO A 58 27.58 -4.58 3.54
N GLU A 59 27.69 -3.56 2.69
CA GLU A 59 27.49 -2.16 3.10
C GLU A 59 26.06 -1.82 3.48
N TRP A 60 25.09 -2.66 3.12
CA TRP A 60 23.67 -2.47 3.41
C TRP A 60 23.14 -3.43 4.48
N GLN A 61 24.03 -4.22 5.11
CA GLN A 61 23.61 -5.29 6.01
C GLN A 61 22.76 -4.79 7.18
N ASN A 62 23.17 -3.69 7.83
CA ASN A 62 22.45 -3.15 8.99
C ASN A 62 21.04 -2.67 8.62
N GLU A 63 20.93 -1.92 7.54
CA GLU A 63 19.65 -1.41 7.04
C GLU A 63 18.74 -2.55 6.61
N ARG A 64 19.29 -3.55 5.94
CA ARG A 64 18.55 -4.72 5.51
C ARG A 64 18.01 -5.52 6.69
N GLU A 65 18.80 -5.70 7.74
CA GLU A 65 18.34 -6.39 8.95
C GLU A 65 17.21 -5.65 9.66
N LYS A 66 17.32 -4.32 9.76
CA LYS A 66 16.25 -3.49 10.32
C LYS A 66 14.96 -3.62 9.52
N LYS A 67 15.07 -3.55 8.20
CA LYS A 67 13.90 -3.71 7.33
C LYS A 67 13.27 -5.08 7.48
N ASN A 68 14.07 -6.13 7.53
CA ASN A 68 13.58 -7.49 7.72
C ASN A 68 12.85 -7.68 9.06
N LYS A 69 13.32 -7.05 10.14
CA LYS A 69 12.63 -7.06 11.43
C LYS A 69 11.25 -6.40 11.32
N PHE A 70 11.18 -5.27 10.66
CA PHE A 70 9.92 -4.58 10.43
C PHE A 70 8.96 -5.43 9.59
N LEU A 71 9.44 -6.04 8.52
CA LEU A 71 8.61 -6.89 7.67
C LEU A 71 8.13 -8.14 8.41
N HIS A 72 8.98 -8.69 9.28
CA HIS A 72 8.57 -9.80 10.15
C HIS A 72 7.44 -9.38 11.09
N TRP A 73 7.53 -8.18 11.65
CA TRP A 73 6.45 -7.61 12.49
C TRP A 73 5.14 -7.49 11.70
N LEU A 74 5.21 -6.99 10.46
CA LEU A 74 4.03 -6.92 9.60
C LEU A 74 3.40 -8.29 9.39
N ARG A 75 4.21 -9.29 9.05
CA ARG A 75 3.71 -10.66 8.85
C ARG A 75 3.10 -11.23 10.12
N SER A 76 3.70 -10.94 11.28
CA SER A 76 3.17 -11.40 12.58
C SER A 76 1.83 -10.75 12.93
N ASN A 77 1.51 -9.61 12.32
CA ASN A 77 0.25 -8.91 12.52
C ASN A 77 -0.77 -9.17 11.40
N GLY A 78 -0.54 -10.20 10.59
CA GLY A 78 -1.51 -10.67 9.61
C GLY A 78 -1.42 -10.04 8.23
N PHE A 79 -0.41 -9.22 7.97
CA PHE A 79 -0.19 -8.65 6.64
C PHE A 79 0.54 -9.64 5.74
N LEU A 80 0.13 -9.71 4.49
CA LEU A 80 0.89 -10.40 3.46
C LEU A 80 1.94 -9.42 2.93
N VAL A 81 3.20 -9.85 2.84
CA VAL A 81 4.30 -8.97 2.44
C VAL A 81 5.02 -9.54 1.24
N VAL A 82 5.14 -8.74 0.20
CA VAL A 82 5.90 -9.05 -1.01
C VAL A 82 7.07 -8.09 -1.10
N THR A 83 8.26 -8.62 -1.31
CA THR A 83 9.49 -7.81 -1.33
C THR A 83 10.24 -7.92 -2.63
N LYS A 84 11.04 -6.91 -2.91
CA LYS A 84 11.99 -6.90 -4.01
C LYS A 84 13.31 -6.34 -3.49
N ASP A 85 14.41 -7.00 -3.82
CA ASP A 85 15.73 -6.51 -3.47
C ASP A 85 16.04 -5.24 -4.25
N GLY A 86 16.54 -4.24 -3.53
CA GLY A 86 16.96 -2.99 -4.13
C GLY A 86 18.29 -3.08 -4.85
N SER A 87 18.52 -2.12 -5.72
CA SER A 87 19.80 -1.90 -6.38
C SER A 87 20.48 -0.68 -5.76
N PRO A 88 21.82 -0.67 -5.62
CA PRO A 88 22.52 0.49 -5.10
C PRO A 88 22.24 1.73 -5.97
N GLY A 89 21.92 2.85 -5.31
CA GLY A 89 21.87 4.15 -5.92
C GLY A 89 23.10 4.97 -5.53
N ASP A 90 22.94 6.28 -5.46
CA ASP A 90 24.01 7.17 -5.04
C ASP A 90 24.18 7.16 -3.51
N GLY A 91 25.37 6.82 -3.02
CA GLY A 91 25.72 6.91 -1.61
C GLY A 91 24.84 6.04 -0.71
N LYS A 92 23.96 6.69 0.06
CA LYS A 92 23.11 6.03 1.07
C LYS A 92 21.73 5.63 0.53
N HIS A 93 21.48 5.81 -0.76
CA HIS A 93 20.19 5.52 -1.36
C HIS A 93 20.22 4.24 -2.16
N TYR A 94 19.10 3.55 -2.18
CA TYR A 94 18.88 2.39 -3.04
C TYR A 94 17.53 2.52 -3.74
N LYS A 95 17.38 1.82 -4.84
CA LYS A 95 16.14 1.80 -5.61
C LYS A 95 15.56 0.40 -5.63
N ALA A 96 14.29 0.30 -5.30
CA ALA A 96 13.54 -0.95 -5.39
C ALA A 96 12.12 -0.62 -5.85
N ASN A 97 11.87 -0.71 -7.15
CA ASN A 97 10.56 -0.42 -7.71
C ASN A 97 9.68 -1.67 -7.64
N VAL A 98 8.64 -1.62 -6.82
CA VAL A 98 7.70 -2.72 -6.61
C VAL A 98 6.43 -2.58 -7.45
N ASP A 99 6.30 -1.55 -8.27
CA ASP A 99 5.07 -1.22 -8.99
C ASP A 99 4.62 -2.36 -9.92
N VAL A 100 5.56 -2.98 -10.63
CA VAL A 100 5.25 -4.09 -11.54
C VAL A 100 4.73 -5.29 -10.75
N LEU A 101 5.36 -5.63 -9.63
CA LEU A 101 4.91 -6.73 -8.76
C LEU A 101 3.50 -6.46 -8.27
N MET A 102 3.26 -5.26 -7.76
CA MET A 102 1.95 -4.87 -7.25
C MET A 102 0.87 -4.90 -8.34
N ALA A 103 1.18 -4.38 -9.53
CA ALA A 103 0.22 -4.36 -10.63
C ALA A 103 -0.16 -5.77 -11.10
N ILE A 104 0.82 -6.65 -11.25
CA ILE A 104 0.58 -8.05 -11.66
C ILE A 104 -0.26 -8.76 -10.59
N ASP A 105 0.16 -8.67 -9.33
CA ASP A 105 -0.53 -9.34 -8.23
C ASP A 105 -1.95 -8.81 -8.05
N ALA A 106 -2.15 -7.51 -8.19
CA ALA A 106 -3.47 -6.93 -8.01
C ALA A 106 -4.48 -7.47 -9.03
N VAL A 107 -4.08 -7.63 -10.28
CA VAL A 107 -4.94 -8.23 -11.29
C VAL A 107 -5.14 -9.72 -11.02
N GLU A 108 -4.06 -10.45 -10.78
CA GLU A 108 -4.12 -11.91 -10.58
C GLU A 108 -4.93 -12.29 -9.34
N LEU A 109 -4.63 -11.68 -8.19
CA LEU A 109 -5.34 -11.97 -6.95
C LEU A 109 -6.80 -11.53 -7.01
N SER A 110 -7.10 -10.46 -7.73
CA SER A 110 -8.49 -10.04 -7.92
C SER A 110 -9.28 -11.04 -8.74
N ILE A 111 -8.67 -11.69 -9.72
CA ILE A 111 -9.31 -12.75 -10.49
C ILE A 111 -9.55 -13.99 -9.62
N GLU A 112 -8.54 -14.37 -8.81
CA GLU A 112 -8.60 -15.57 -7.99
C GLU A 112 -9.52 -15.41 -6.77
N MET A 113 -9.40 -14.29 -6.06
CA MET A 113 -10.10 -14.06 -4.79
C MET A 113 -11.48 -13.41 -4.95
N ARG A 114 -11.74 -12.81 -6.09
CA ARG A 114 -13.04 -12.19 -6.45
C ARG A 114 -13.56 -11.22 -5.38
N PRO A 115 -12.79 -10.17 -5.04
CA PRO A 115 -13.27 -9.16 -4.10
C PRO A 115 -14.35 -8.30 -4.75
N GLU A 116 -15.25 -7.73 -3.94
CA GLU A 116 -16.16 -6.70 -4.41
C GLU A 116 -15.49 -5.33 -4.46
N VAL A 117 -14.51 -5.12 -3.58
CA VAL A 117 -13.78 -3.85 -3.47
C VAL A 117 -12.28 -4.13 -3.45
N VAL A 118 -11.54 -3.36 -4.25
CA VAL A 118 -10.08 -3.30 -4.16
C VAL A 118 -9.69 -1.89 -3.71
N VAL A 119 -8.87 -1.81 -2.69
CA VAL A 119 -8.28 -0.55 -2.23
C VAL A 119 -6.82 -0.51 -2.65
N LEU A 120 -6.46 0.51 -3.42
CA LEU A 120 -5.07 0.79 -3.79
C LEU A 120 -4.55 1.90 -2.88
N VAL A 121 -3.58 1.57 -2.05
CA VAL A 121 -2.99 2.54 -1.11
C VAL A 121 -1.71 3.10 -1.72
N THR A 122 -1.90 4.08 -2.57
CA THR A 122 -0.85 4.78 -3.31
C THR A 122 -1.43 6.04 -3.93
N GLY A 123 -0.59 7.03 -4.16
CA GLY A 123 -0.96 8.22 -4.94
C GLY A 123 -0.36 8.22 -6.34
N ASP A 124 0.38 7.17 -6.70
CA ASP A 124 1.14 7.12 -7.95
C ASP A 124 0.22 6.90 -9.15
N ALA A 125 0.19 7.88 -10.06
CA ALA A 125 -0.63 7.83 -11.27
C ALA A 125 -0.24 6.70 -12.23
N ASP A 126 0.93 6.08 -12.07
CA ASP A 126 1.32 4.92 -12.85
C ASP A 126 0.39 3.72 -12.63
N PHE A 127 -0.36 3.72 -11.53
CA PHE A 127 -1.37 2.70 -11.26
C PHE A 127 -2.74 2.98 -11.88
N SER A 128 -2.89 4.05 -12.66
CA SER A 128 -4.17 4.41 -13.28
C SER A 128 -4.69 3.30 -14.21
N HIS A 129 -3.82 2.69 -15.00
CA HIS A 129 -4.22 1.60 -15.89
C HIS A 129 -4.64 0.35 -15.10
N LEU A 130 -3.96 0.07 -13.99
CA LEU A 130 -4.37 -1.01 -13.08
C LEU A 130 -5.80 -0.79 -12.58
N ALA A 131 -6.08 0.42 -12.11
CA ALA A 131 -7.42 0.77 -11.64
C ALA A 131 -8.48 0.57 -12.74
N LEU A 132 -8.17 0.98 -13.96
CA LEU A 132 -9.05 0.75 -15.11
C LEU A 132 -9.30 -0.75 -15.35
N GLN A 133 -8.26 -1.56 -15.32
CA GLN A 133 -8.39 -3.02 -15.55
C GLN A 133 -9.26 -3.67 -14.46
N LEU A 134 -9.15 -3.26 -13.23
CA LEU A 134 -9.98 -3.78 -12.15
C LEU A 134 -11.44 -3.36 -12.31
N ARG A 135 -11.68 -2.10 -12.66
CA ARG A 135 -13.05 -1.61 -12.91
C ARG A 135 -13.71 -2.33 -14.07
N ARG A 136 -12.97 -2.65 -15.13
CA ARG A 136 -13.48 -3.40 -16.27
C ARG A 136 -13.92 -4.82 -15.89
N ARG A 137 -13.45 -5.33 -14.76
CA ARG A 137 -13.86 -6.62 -14.20
C ARG A 137 -15.04 -6.51 -13.25
N GLY A 138 -15.63 -5.33 -13.14
CA GLY A 138 -16.78 -5.10 -12.26
C GLY A 138 -16.38 -4.91 -10.79
N ILE A 139 -15.12 -4.63 -10.52
CA ILE A 139 -14.63 -4.41 -9.16
C ILE A 139 -14.68 -2.92 -8.84
N ARG A 140 -15.21 -2.57 -7.66
CA ARG A 140 -15.14 -1.21 -7.16
C ARG A 140 -13.71 -0.91 -6.73
N VAL A 141 -13.11 0.14 -7.30
CA VAL A 141 -11.74 0.55 -6.95
C VAL A 141 -11.78 1.82 -6.12
N GLU A 142 -11.20 1.74 -4.93
CA GLU A 142 -10.97 2.86 -4.05
C GLU A 142 -9.47 3.14 -3.98
N VAL A 143 -9.11 4.41 -4.02
CA VAL A 143 -7.72 4.84 -3.92
C VAL A 143 -7.54 5.60 -2.62
N ALA A 144 -6.60 5.16 -1.79
CA ALA A 144 -6.31 5.79 -0.51
C ALA A 144 -4.96 6.49 -0.58
N ALA A 145 -4.97 7.80 -0.43
CA ALA A 145 -3.76 8.62 -0.52
C ALA A 145 -3.98 9.96 0.19
N THR A 146 -2.87 10.67 0.43
CA THR A 146 -2.95 12.07 0.86
C THR A 146 -3.23 12.96 -0.36
N ALA A 147 -3.86 14.10 -0.14
CA ALA A 147 -4.18 15.03 -1.21
C ALA A 147 -2.92 15.48 -1.98
N GLN A 148 -1.80 15.65 -1.26
CA GLN A 148 -0.55 16.12 -1.83
C GLN A 148 0.10 15.08 -2.78
N THR A 149 -0.07 13.78 -2.50
CA THR A 149 0.58 12.71 -3.26
C THR A 149 -0.31 12.11 -4.34
N LEU A 150 -1.60 12.39 -4.32
CA LEU A 150 -2.57 11.80 -5.24
C LEU A 150 -2.42 12.36 -6.65
N GLY A 151 -2.03 11.52 -7.60
CA GLY A 151 -1.93 11.90 -9.02
C GLY A 151 -3.30 12.06 -9.66
N ALA A 152 -3.41 13.04 -10.57
CA ALA A 152 -4.67 13.40 -11.22
C ALA A 152 -5.31 12.25 -12.01
N GLY A 153 -4.50 11.48 -12.73
CA GLY A 153 -4.99 10.34 -13.50
C GLY A 153 -5.62 9.26 -12.63
N LEU A 154 -5.00 8.99 -11.48
CA LEU A 154 -5.51 8.01 -10.53
C LEU A 154 -6.80 8.50 -9.86
N LYS A 155 -6.83 9.77 -9.49
CA LYS A 155 -8.03 10.41 -8.95
C LYS A 155 -9.21 10.30 -9.91
N GLY A 156 -8.97 10.52 -11.20
CA GLY A 156 -10.01 10.50 -12.23
C GLY A 156 -10.60 9.11 -12.50
N ILE A 157 -9.83 8.04 -12.28
CA ILE A 157 -10.29 6.68 -12.59
C ILE A 157 -10.87 5.95 -11.37
N ALA A 158 -10.54 6.37 -10.15
CA ALA A 158 -11.05 5.71 -8.94
C ALA A 158 -12.57 5.90 -8.80
N ASN A 159 -13.26 4.85 -8.33
CA ASN A 159 -14.67 4.99 -7.95
C ASN A 159 -14.82 5.92 -6.74
N GLU A 160 -13.85 5.87 -5.84
CA GLU A 160 -13.82 6.71 -4.65
C GLU A 160 -12.38 6.96 -4.23
N VAL A 161 -12.12 8.15 -3.71
CA VAL A 161 -10.83 8.50 -3.10
C VAL A 161 -11.03 8.56 -1.59
N ILE A 162 -10.19 7.81 -0.88
CA ILE A 162 -10.12 7.87 0.58
C ILE A 162 -8.99 8.83 0.92
N ASP A 163 -9.34 9.99 1.46
CA ASP A 163 -8.35 10.98 1.91
C ASP A 163 -7.73 10.51 3.21
N LEU A 164 -6.42 10.25 3.20
CA LEU A 164 -5.69 9.77 4.38
C LEU A 164 -5.18 10.88 5.29
N ASP A 165 -5.26 12.15 4.88
CA ASP A 165 -4.78 13.26 5.69
C ASP A 165 -5.40 13.27 7.09
N PRO A 166 -6.73 13.18 7.26
CA PRO A 166 -7.31 13.17 8.59
C PRO A 166 -6.86 12.01 9.46
N LEU A 167 -6.70 10.82 8.87
CA LEU A 167 -6.20 9.65 9.61
C LEU A 167 -4.76 9.86 10.05
N PHE A 168 -3.89 10.32 9.15
CA PHE A 168 -2.47 10.50 9.43
C PHE A 168 -2.23 11.55 10.51
N GLU A 169 -3.08 12.56 10.61
CA GLU A 169 -3.02 13.56 11.67
C GLU A 169 -3.29 12.98 13.06
N THR A 170 -3.91 11.82 13.16
CA THR A 170 -4.13 11.13 14.44
C THR A 170 -2.95 10.27 14.87
N PHE A 171 -1.97 10.07 14.00
CA PHE A 171 -0.79 9.26 14.31
C PHE A 171 0.19 10.02 15.21
N GLU A 172 1.08 9.27 15.87
CA GLU A 172 2.10 9.88 16.72
C GLU A 172 3.05 10.76 15.90
N PRO A 173 3.42 11.94 16.42
CA PRO A 173 4.45 12.77 15.78
C PRO A 173 5.79 12.06 15.73
N MET A 174 6.56 12.32 14.68
CA MET A 174 7.97 11.94 14.63
C MET A 174 8.76 12.84 15.57
N GLU A 175 9.72 12.25 16.30
CA GLU A 175 10.65 13.00 17.16
C GLU A 175 11.76 13.67 16.32
#